data_f8021550574a99bd0714b147de24c854
#
_entry.id   f8021550574a99bd0714b147de24c854
#
_cell.length_a   1.000
_cell.length_b   1.000
_cell.length_c   1.000
_cell.angle_alpha   90.00
_cell.angle_beta   90.00
_cell.angle_gamma   90.00
#
_symmetry.space_group_name_H-M   'P 1'
#
loop_
_entity.id
_entity.type
_entity.pdbx_description
1 polymer ?
#
loop_
_entity_poly.entity_id
_entity_poly.type
_entity_poly.pdbx_seq_one_letter_code
_entity_poly.pdbx_strand_id
1 'polypeptide(L)'
;GGSANAESLSVLLGSGNATKILKGIFFPQLRLSGVFYSPYGLGFGTLMLTVLVATMFRRRWSDSVMAWIIAIVAGVPVFVYILNGGLYLRDKALIPLIPLFCYMLAMYLKKVSCEEFLWGGCIPYVVTMELIYIGRNQEGMGNLWPFLMTESQIMFGCYLATGVIKEVWRKRRKTIWRIRGTVLILAGSMAVFLAVFDNQYAKEKQEMLDTTFYKQVTDSKITDAIQTATDEAKKDGGFYRTVQLGTDDENAANLNRVWNTDQYISSIYSSSYNKAYQNFRKDTFGLEQPYRNFLMQSEESNPIYARFMGEKYIVTKSKMKGVRLLGKSGEWKIYENESAVSIIYGTSQVMSEKNYDKLDYPYNQTTLLQKAVVPESATKQTDSIEAVDNLHNAVLRFGENSCISEADGGYHIFARKDTKVKAEIVSQIDINSVNTVNTENAGENTNVANETKTDSGNRVLLLRFKVKNLKPSKDLTIWVDGNRNKLSAKQRVYYNDNTTFTYAVALEGDENQVEVTFSKGKYNLSDVEAYIATLPGTELYESEFLQNSTKTKGNVIAGN
;
A
#
# COMPACT_ATOMS: atom_id res chain seq x y z
N GLY A 1 -3.13 9.21 -12.28
CA GLY A 1 -2.92 8.87 -10.90
C GLY A 1 -4.03 9.45 -10.05
N GLY A 2 -4.82 8.61 -9.40
CA GLY A 2 -5.84 9.06 -8.47
C GLY A 2 -5.22 9.17 -7.07
N SER A 3 -5.50 10.26 -6.37
CA SER A 3 -5.30 10.33 -4.92
C SER A 3 -6.54 9.74 -4.27
N ALA A 4 -6.37 8.73 -3.45
CA ALA A 4 -7.50 8.16 -2.71
C ALA A 4 -8.07 9.15 -1.66
N ASN A 5 -7.29 10.16 -1.25
CA ASN A 5 -7.69 11.15 -0.26
C ASN A 5 -7.14 12.52 -0.64
N ALA A 6 -7.95 13.35 -1.30
CA ALA A 6 -7.64 14.77 -1.41
C ALA A 6 -7.60 15.37 0.00
N GLU A 7 -6.47 15.91 0.41
CA GLU A 7 -6.38 16.62 1.68
C GLU A 7 -7.33 17.83 1.66
N SER A 8 -8.06 18.04 2.75
CA SER A 8 -8.98 19.16 2.82
C SER A 8 -8.23 20.49 2.72
N LEU A 9 -8.85 21.51 2.15
CA LEU A 9 -8.23 22.84 2.00
C LEU A 9 -7.78 23.43 3.35
N SER A 10 -8.48 23.11 4.44
CA SER A 10 -8.11 23.50 5.80
C SER A 10 -6.79 22.88 6.26
N VAL A 11 -6.48 21.64 5.81
CA VAL A 11 -5.21 20.98 6.09
C VAL A 11 -4.09 21.59 5.25
N LEU A 12 -4.37 21.89 3.98
CA LEU A 12 -3.39 22.49 3.07
C LEU A 12 -3.00 23.92 3.46
N LEU A 13 -3.91 24.69 4.04
CA LEU A 13 -3.67 26.07 4.48
C LEU A 13 -3.35 26.18 5.99
N GLY A 14 -3.41 25.08 6.73
CA GLY A 14 -3.19 25.06 8.16
C GLY A 14 -1.75 25.45 8.56
N SER A 15 -1.62 26.41 9.49
CA SER A 15 -0.33 26.89 10.02
C SER A 15 0.52 25.76 10.64
N GLY A 16 -0.10 24.76 11.24
CA GLY A 16 0.61 23.60 11.80
C GLY A 16 1.38 22.78 10.77
N ASN A 17 0.87 22.66 9.55
CA ASN A 17 1.58 21.97 8.46
C ASN A 17 2.72 22.80 7.89
N ALA A 18 2.55 24.12 7.78
CA ALA A 18 3.64 25.02 7.37
C ALA A 18 4.83 24.91 8.34
N THR A 19 4.55 24.90 9.64
CA THR A 19 5.59 24.72 10.67
C THR A 19 6.28 23.38 10.57
N LYS A 20 5.54 22.29 10.30
CA LYS A 20 6.11 20.93 10.11
C LYS A 20 7.05 20.88 8.90
N ILE A 21 6.68 21.50 7.80
CA ILE A 21 7.49 21.55 6.57
C ILE A 21 8.77 22.36 6.82
N LEU A 22 8.65 23.58 7.33
CA LEU A 22 9.81 24.42 7.63
C LEU A 22 10.78 23.74 8.59
N LYS A 23 10.25 23.02 9.58
CA LYS A 23 11.01 22.21 10.50
C LYS A 23 11.82 21.13 9.80
N GLY A 24 11.18 20.37 8.89
CA GLY A 24 11.84 19.31 8.15
C GLY A 24 12.91 19.83 7.19
N ILE A 25 12.77 21.02 6.66
CA ILE A 25 13.76 21.63 5.75
C ILE A 25 15.03 22.03 6.49
N PHE A 26 14.89 22.73 7.59
CA PHE A 26 16.05 23.37 8.26
C PHE A 26 16.60 22.57 9.42
N PHE A 27 15.82 21.61 9.99
CA PHE A 27 16.23 20.91 11.19
C PHE A 27 16.68 19.49 10.87
N PRO A 28 17.89 19.10 11.31
CA PRO A 28 18.40 17.78 11.04
C PRO A 28 17.49 16.71 11.65
N GLN A 29 17.22 15.68 10.88
CA GLN A 29 16.58 14.47 11.36
C GLN A 29 17.65 13.61 12.02
N LEU A 30 17.58 13.54 13.33
CA LEU A 30 18.61 12.90 14.15
C LEU A 30 18.43 11.38 14.26
N ARG A 31 17.34 10.85 13.69
CA ARG A 31 17.05 9.42 13.66
C ARG A 31 17.21 8.88 12.25
N LEU A 32 17.85 7.71 12.12
CA LEU A 32 17.96 7.06 10.83
C LEU A 32 16.57 6.75 10.25
N SER A 33 15.64 6.30 11.10
CA SER A 33 14.22 6.17 10.75
C SER A 33 13.60 7.51 10.31
N GLY A 34 14.00 8.63 10.91
CA GLY A 34 13.61 9.96 10.51
C GLY A 34 14.12 10.34 9.13
N VAL A 35 15.35 9.98 8.77
CA VAL A 35 15.91 10.24 7.44
C VAL A 35 15.17 9.46 6.35
N PHE A 36 14.83 8.20 6.60
CA PHE A 36 14.19 7.34 5.60
C PHE A 36 12.66 7.42 5.60
N TYR A 37 12.04 7.53 6.76
CA TYR A 37 10.59 7.39 6.91
C TYR A 37 9.88 8.68 7.33
N SER A 38 10.61 9.66 7.89
CA SER A 38 9.98 10.96 8.17
C SER A 38 9.59 11.64 6.86
N PRO A 39 8.38 12.17 6.78
CA PRO A 39 8.01 13.02 5.65
C PRO A 39 8.82 14.31 5.61
N TYR A 40 9.60 14.65 6.65
CA TYR A 40 10.21 15.94 6.89
C TYR A 40 11.73 15.77 7.01
N GLY A 41 12.48 15.89 5.94
CA GLY A 41 13.90 15.58 6.05
C GLY A 41 14.82 16.07 4.95
N LEU A 42 14.99 17.40 4.78
CA LEU A 42 16.16 17.93 4.08
C LEU A 42 17.30 18.20 5.06
N GLY A 43 16.98 18.61 6.29
CA GLY A 43 17.94 18.70 7.39
C GLY A 43 19.11 19.63 7.18
N PHE A 44 18.91 20.77 6.55
CA PHE A 44 20.00 21.70 6.19
C PHE A 44 20.69 22.41 7.37
N GLY A 45 20.12 22.35 8.56
CA GLY A 45 20.62 23.08 9.74
C GLY A 45 20.28 24.57 9.75
N THR A 46 20.60 25.23 10.85
CA THR A 46 20.31 26.65 11.07
C THR A 46 21.14 27.57 10.20
N LEU A 47 22.32 27.10 9.75
CA LEU A 47 23.13 27.84 8.79
C LEU A 47 22.35 28.13 7.50
N MET A 48 21.63 27.16 6.98
CA MET A 48 20.85 27.35 5.75
C MET A 48 19.67 28.31 5.95
N LEU A 49 19.03 28.28 7.11
CA LEU A 49 18.01 29.27 7.46
C LEU A 49 18.61 30.68 7.49
N THR A 50 19.77 30.83 8.11
CA THR A 50 20.52 32.09 8.13
C THR A 50 20.89 32.57 6.71
N VAL A 51 21.32 31.64 5.86
CA VAL A 51 21.65 31.93 4.46
C VAL A 51 20.42 32.34 3.66
N LEU A 52 19.28 31.68 3.86
CA LEU A 52 18.01 32.06 3.23
C LEU A 52 17.62 33.48 3.63
N VAL A 53 17.61 33.78 4.94
CA VAL A 53 17.29 35.12 5.46
C VAL A 53 18.29 36.17 4.88
N ALA A 54 19.60 35.85 4.89
CA ALA A 54 20.63 36.76 4.33
C ALA A 54 20.44 37.02 2.83
N THR A 55 19.94 36.03 2.09
CA THR A 55 19.72 36.14 0.64
C THR A 55 18.45 36.92 0.31
N MET A 56 17.38 36.79 1.13
CA MET A 56 16.11 37.55 0.99
C MET A 56 16.38 39.08 0.98
N PHE A 57 17.31 39.53 1.79
CA PHE A 57 17.66 40.98 1.92
C PHE A 57 18.89 41.37 1.12
N ARG A 58 19.27 40.57 0.13
CA ARG A 58 20.41 40.87 -0.71
C ARG A 58 20.09 41.99 -1.69
N ARG A 59 21.10 42.85 -1.95
CA ARG A 59 20.96 44.00 -2.86
C ARG A 59 20.73 43.58 -4.33
N ARG A 60 21.17 42.38 -4.72
CA ARG A 60 20.91 41.83 -6.05
C ARG A 60 19.49 41.29 -6.10
N TRP A 61 18.64 41.96 -6.87
CA TRP A 61 17.20 41.67 -6.91
C TRP A 61 16.85 40.21 -7.29
N SER A 62 17.56 39.65 -8.29
CA SER A 62 17.35 38.27 -8.72
C SER A 62 17.55 37.24 -7.60
N ASP A 63 18.58 37.41 -6.78
CA ASP A 63 18.89 36.49 -5.68
C ASP A 63 17.84 36.63 -4.57
N SER A 64 17.45 37.89 -4.29
CA SER A 64 16.41 38.20 -3.29
C SER A 64 15.06 37.60 -3.71
N VAL A 65 14.62 37.80 -4.94
CA VAL A 65 13.37 37.22 -5.46
C VAL A 65 13.40 35.69 -5.43
N MET A 66 14.49 35.07 -5.83
CA MET A 66 14.66 33.63 -5.73
C MET A 66 14.49 33.14 -4.28
N ALA A 67 15.12 33.78 -3.32
CA ALA A 67 15.02 33.42 -1.91
C ALA A 67 13.58 33.57 -1.37
N TRP A 68 12.88 34.64 -1.75
CA TRP A 68 11.47 34.82 -1.40
C TRP A 68 10.57 33.77 -2.02
N ILE A 69 10.75 33.43 -3.30
CA ILE A 69 10.02 32.34 -3.96
C ILE A 69 10.24 31.02 -3.22
N ILE A 70 11.48 30.67 -2.90
CA ILE A 70 11.80 29.45 -2.17
C ILE A 70 11.13 29.45 -0.78
N ALA A 71 11.18 30.58 -0.07
CA ALA A 71 10.55 30.68 1.24
C ALA A 71 9.01 30.53 1.17
N ILE A 72 8.37 31.12 0.16
CA ILE A 72 6.93 31.00 -0.07
C ILE A 72 6.57 29.57 -0.44
N VAL A 73 7.31 28.97 -1.39
CA VAL A 73 7.07 27.59 -1.84
C VAL A 73 7.27 26.60 -0.70
N ALA A 74 8.29 26.79 0.12
CA ALA A 74 8.57 25.95 1.28
C ALA A 74 7.63 26.21 2.48
N GLY A 75 7.24 27.48 2.68
CA GLY A 75 6.44 27.91 3.83
C GLY A 75 4.93 27.70 3.67
N VAL A 76 4.41 27.59 2.46
CA VAL A 76 2.98 27.45 2.18
C VAL A 76 2.68 26.03 1.73
N PRO A 77 1.99 25.21 2.54
CA PRO A 77 1.79 23.78 2.29
C PRO A 77 1.17 23.44 0.94
N VAL A 78 0.31 24.28 0.39
CA VAL A 78 -0.33 24.06 -0.90
C VAL A 78 0.68 23.93 -2.04
N PHE A 79 1.78 24.66 -2.02
CA PHE A 79 2.82 24.54 -3.05
C PHE A 79 3.56 23.20 -2.94
N VAL A 80 3.86 22.75 -1.74
CA VAL A 80 4.46 21.42 -1.51
C VAL A 80 3.51 20.32 -1.98
N TYR A 81 2.22 20.47 -1.74
CA TYR A 81 1.18 19.56 -2.24
C TYR A 81 1.16 19.51 -3.77
N ILE A 82 1.18 20.67 -4.43
CA ILE A 82 1.19 20.77 -5.91
C ILE A 82 2.48 20.13 -6.47
N LEU A 83 3.65 20.45 -5.89
CA LEU A 83 4.93 19.88 -6.31
C LEU A 83 4.98 18.36 -6.14
N ASN A 84 4.22 17.81 -5.20
CA ASN A 84 4.08 16.36 -5.02
C ASN A 84 2.94 15.75 -5.87
N GLY A 85 2.53 16.42 -6.95
CA GLY A 85 1.51 15.93 -7.87
C GLY A 85 0.10 15.89 -7.29
N GLY A 86 -0.20 16.67 -6.24
CA GLY A 86 -1.51 16.68 -5.58
C GLY A 86 -1.84 15.43 -4.77
N LEU A 87 -0.84 14.65 -4.38
CA LEU A 87 -1.04 13.38 -3.68
C LEU A 87 -1.13 13.56 -2.15
N TYR A 88 -0.15 14.22 -1.56
CA TYR A 88 -0.06 14.46 -0.10
C TYR A 88 1.07 15.43 0.22
N LEU A 89 1.03 15.99 1.43
CA LEU A 89 2.07 16.90 1.90
C LEU A 89 3.33 16.13 2.31
N ARG A 90 4.41 16.31 1.54
CA ARG A 90 5.75 15.83 1.90
C ARG A 90 6.82 16.77 1.39
N ASP A 91 7.72 17.13 2.28
CA ASP A 91 8.86 18.00 1.97
C ASP A 91 9.90 17.37 1.03
N LYS A 92 9.88 16.04 0.85
CA LYS A 92 10.65 15.38 -0.22
C LYS A 92 10.38 15.97 -1.62
N ALA A 93 9.21 16.55 -1.83
CA ALA A 93 8.89 17.30 -3.04
C ALA A 93 9.80 18.52 -3.26
N LEU A 94 10.49 18.99 -2.20
CA LEU A 94 11.43 20.11 -2.25
C LEU A 94 12.87 19.69 -2.59
N ILE A 95 13.17 18.39 -2.69
CA ILE A 95 14.52 17.90 -3.09
C ILE A 95 15.04 18.56 -4.36
N PRO A 96 14.25 18.81 -5.42
CA PRO A 96 14.72 19.51 -6.60
C PRO A 96 15.21 20.94 -6.35
N LEU A 97 14.87 21.55 -5.21
CA LEU A 97 15.34 22.88 -4.82
C LEU A 97 16.74 22.86 -4.17
N ILE A 98 17.29 21.69 -3.84
CA ILE A 98 18.62 21.57 -3.21
C ILE A 98 19.70 22.33 -3.98
N PRO A 99 19.80 22.27 -5.32
CA PRO A 99 20.79 23.04 -6.06
C PRO A 99 20.69 24.56 -5.83
N LEU A 100 19.48 25.09 -5.65
CA LEU A 100 19.26 26.51 -5.35
C LEU A 100 19.73 26.86 -3.94
N PHE A 101 19.49 25.98 -2.96
CA PHE A 101 20.03 26.14 -1.61
C PHE A 101 21.57 26.10 -1.62
N CYS A 102 22.17 25.18 -2.35
CA CYS A 102 23.63 25.10 -2.52
C CYS A 102 24.18 26.37 -3.17
N TYR A 103 23.50 26.90 -4.19
CA TYR A 103 23.89 28.17 -4.82
C TYR A 103 23.84 29.33 -3.81
N MET A 104 22.75 29.46 -3.04
CA MET A 104 22.67 30.52 -2.01
C MET A 104 23.77 30.38 -0.97
N LEU A 105 24.06 29.16 -0.52
CA LEU A 105 25.15 28.89 0.42
C LEU A 105 26.51 29.29 -0.17
N ALA A 106 26.81 28.87 -1.40
CA ALA A 106 28.06 29.21 -2.07
C ALA A 106 28.25 30.73 -2.21
N MET A 107 27.18 31.45 -2.59
CA MET A 107 27.18 32.90 -2.69
C MET A 107 27.34 33.59 -1.35
N TYR A 108 26.71 33.04 -0.30
CA TYR A 108 26.87 33.53 1.07
C TYR A 108 28.33 33.36 1.57
N LEU A 109 28.89 32.16 1.41
CA LEU A 109 30.26 31.85 1.80
C LEU A 109 31.26 32.69 1.04
N LYS A 110 31.06 32.91 -0.27
CA LYS A 110 31.87 33.83 -1.07
C LYS A 110 31.83 35.24 -0.49
N LYS A 111 30.63 35.73 -0.13
CA LYS A 111 30.46 37.05 0.49
C LYS A 111 31.23 37.13 1.81
N VAL A 112 31.02 36.17 2.71
CA VAL A 112 31.72 36.13 4.00
C VAL A 112 33.22 36.01 3.83
N SER A 113 33.71 35.32 2.80
CA SER A 113 35.14 35.17 2.55
C SER A 113 35.80 36.40 1.91
N CYS A 114 35.10 37.01 0.94
CA CYS A 114 35.71 38.02 0.06
C CYS A 114 35.44 39.47 0.47
N GLU A 115 34.28 39.73 1.10
CA GLU A 115 33.91 41.10 1.48
C GLU A 115 34.45 41.45 2.86
N GLU A 116 34.49 42.75 3.15
CA GLU A 116 34.83 43.26 4.47
C GLU A 116 33.73 42.90 5.47
N PHE A 117 34.08 42.83 6.76
CA PHE A 117 33.13 42.56 7.80
C PHE A 117 32.13 43.74 7.92
N LEU A 118 30.85 43.41 7.84
CA LEU A 118 29.78 44.38 8.00
C LEU A 118 28.88 43.97 9.19
N TRP A 119 28.66 44.90 10.11
CA TRP A 119 27.76 44.67 11.24
C TRP A 119 26.33 44.26 10.81
N GLY A 120 25.88 44.77 9.67
CA GLY A 120 24.60 44.35 9.08
C GLY A 120 24.53 42.84 8.73
N GLY A 121 25.68 42.17 8.60
CA GLY A 121 25.76 40.71 8.43
C GLY A 121 25.40 39.91 9.70
N CYS A 122 25.28 40.57 10.86
CA CYS A 122 24.78 39.94 12.09
C CYS A 122 23.26 39.76 12.07
N ILE A 123 22.52 40.59 11.33
CA ILE A 123 21.05 40.61 11.32
C ILE A 123 20.45 39.23 10.94
N PRO A 124 20.91 38.53 9.89
CA PRO A 124 20.38 37.22 9.56
C PRO A 124 20.51 36.19 10.68
N TYR A 125 21.58 36.25 11.47
CA TYR A 125 21.75 35.32 12.62
C TYR A 125 20.79 35.66 13.74
N VAL A 126 20.60 36.93 14.06
CA VAL A 126 19.65 37.38 15.08
C VAL A 126 18.24 36.99 14.66
N VAL A 127 17.84 37.23 13.42
CA VAL A 127 16.54 36.84 12.87
C VAL A 127 16.36 35.32 12.95
N THR A 128 17.38 34.55 12.61
CA THR A 128 17.33 33.07 12.71
C THR A 128 17.10 32.62 14.16
N MET A 129 17.83 33.18 15.11
CA MET A 129 17.67 32.87 16.53
C MET A 129 16.26 33.23 17.03
N GLU A 130 15.72 34.38 16.61
CA GLU A 130 14.36 34.79 16.94
C GLU A 130 13.30 33.82 16.35
N LEU A 131 13.46 33.40 15.10
CA LEU A 131 12.57 32.42 14.47
C LEU A 131 12.58 31.07 15.23
N ILE A 132 13.76 30.60 15.66
CA ILE A 132 13.91 29.41 16.48
C ILE A 132 13.23 29.59 17.84
N TYR A 133 13.43 30.74 18.47
CA TYR A 133 12.84 31.06 19.76
C TYR A 133 11.30 31.13 19.71
N ILE A 134 10.75 31.77 18.69
CA ILE A 134 9.28 31.81 18.46
C ILE A 134 8.73 30.42 18.25
N GLY A 135 9.45 29.59 17.50
CA GLY A 135 9.04 28.21 17.20
C GLY A 135 9.18 27.20 18.36
N ARG A 136 9.78 27.58 19.50
CA ARG A 136 10.13 26.66 20.59
C ARG A 136 8.97 25.88 21.20
N ASN A 137 7.78 26.49 21.22
CA ASN A 137 6.56 25.90 21.80
C ASN A 137 5.77 25.01 20.80
N GLN A 138 6.23 24.90 19.57
CA GLN A 138 5.55 24.06 18.57
C GLN A 138 5.78 22.57 18.87
N GLU A 139 4.80 21.76 18.51
CA GLU A 139 4.84 20.32 18.71
C GLU A 139 6.14 19.70 18.14
N GLY A 140 6.83 18.91 18.95
CA GLY A 140 8.09 18.25 18.59
C GLY A 140 9.33 19.16 18.58
N MET A 141 9.26 20.43 19.04
CA MET A 141 10.42 21.32 19.17
C MET A 141 11.07 21.27 20.57
N GLY A 142 10.36 20.73 21.60
CA GLY A 142 10.77 20.84 22.99
C GLY A 142 12.21 20.38 23.29
N ASN A 143 12.65 19.25 22.70
CA ASN A 143 14.01 18.74 22.91
C ASN A 143 14.99 19.23 21.83
N LEU A 144 14.51 19.76 20.72
CA LEU A 144 15.32 20.11 19.57
C LEU A 144 15.75 21.60 19.57
N TRP A 145 14.89 22.49 20.05
CA TRP A 145 15.16 23.93 20.01
C TRP A 145 16.45 24.37 20.75
N PRO A 146 16.85 23.77 21.90
CA PRO A 146 18.12 24.16 22.53
C PRO A 146 19.33 23.88 21.65
N PHE A 147 19.32 22.76 20.93
CA PHE A 147 20.40 22.42 19.99
C PHE A 147 20.47 23.38 18.82
N LEU A 148 19.31 23.72 18.24
CA LEU A 148 19.23 24.66 17.13
C LEU A 148 19.67 26.08 17.56
N MET A 149 19.28 26.48 18.77
CA MET A 149 19.74 27.73 19.34
C MET A 149 21.25 27.71 19.54
N THR A 150 21.80 26.64 20.08
CA THR A 150 23.25 26.46 20.29
C THR A 150 24.00 26.48 18.97
N GLU A 151 23.52 25.75 17.94
CA GLU A 151 24.09 25.77 16.59
C GLU A 151 24.11 27.20 16.04
N SER A 152 22.98 27.92 16.12
CA SER A 152 22.86 29.28 15.63
C SER A 152 23.78 30.24 16.38
N GLN A 153 23.94 30.09 17.70
CA GLN A 153 24.86 30.89 18.52
C GLN A 153 26.32 30.62 18.15
N ILE A 154 26.72 29.37 17.93
CA ILE A 154 28.07 29.00 17.48
C ILE A 154 28.34 29.59 16.09
N MET A 155 27.37 29.47 15.16
CA MET A 155 27.48 30.07 13.83
C MET A 155 27.66 31.62 13.92
N PHE A 156 26.89 32.25 14.76
CA PHE A 156 27.00 33.67 15.00
C PHE A 156 28.38 34.03 15.60
N GLY A 157 28.85 33.27 16.60
CA GLY A 157 30.16 33.41 17.18
C GLY A 157 31.29 33.25 16.14
N CYS A 158 31.18 32.23 15.28
CA CYS A 158 32.11 32.05 14.15
C CYS A 158 32.09 33.24 13.18
N TYR A 159 30.92 33.78 12.86
CA TYR A 159 30.81 34.97 12.02
C TYR A 159 31.50 36.19 12.68
N LEU A 160 31.27 36.44 13.96
CA LEU A 160 31.94 37.50 14.71
C LEU A 160 33.45 37.30 14.75
N ALA A 161 33.90 36.06 15.01
CA ALA A 161 35.32 35.72 14.98
C ALA A 161 35.96 36.00 13.62
N THR A 162 35.26 35.74 12.50
CA THR A 162 35.77 36.12 11.17
C THR A 162 35.92 37.64 11.03
N GLY A 163 35.00 38.42 11.65
CA GLY A 163 35.04 39.88 11.70
C GLY A 163 36.27 40.39 12.45
N VAL A 164 36.50 39.88 13.66
CA VAL A 164 37.68 40.23 14.47
C VAL A 164 38.97 39.86 13.73
N ILE A 165 39.06 38.67 13.17
CA ILE A 165 40.21 38.23 12.38
C ILE A 165 40.45 39.17 11.19
N LYS A 166 39.43 39.56 10.47
CA LYS A 166 39.54 40.47 9.32
C LYS A 166 40.02 41.87 9.74
N GLU A 167 39.51 42.38 10.86
CA GLU A 167 39.90 43.70 11.35
C GLU A 167 41.35 43.71 11.86
N VAL A 168 41.72 42.73 12.67
CA VAL A 168 43.09 42.57 13.20
C VAL A 168 44.11 42.40 12.08
N TRP A 169 43.76 41.67 11.03
CA TRP A 169 44.68 41.35 9.94
C TRP A 169 44.46 42.20 8.67
N ARG A 170 43.58 43.20 8.70
CA ARG A 170 43.33 44.13 7.60
C ARG A 170 44.64 44.71 7.02
N LYS A 171 45.62 44.95 7.87
CA LYS A 171 46.97 45.46 7.47
C LYS A 171 47.84 44.43 6.73
N ARG A 172 47.52 43.11 6.76
CA ARG A 172 48.38 42.05 6.23
C ARG A 172 47.92 41.41 4.93
N ARG A 173 47.01 41.99 4.14
CA ARG A 173 46.58 41.59 2.76
C ARG A 173 46.66 40.11 2.38
N LYS A 174 46.41 39.15 3.29
CA LYS A 174 46.53 37.72 2.99
C LYS A 174 45.16 37.05 2.77
N THR A 175 44.86 36.63 1.53
CA THR A 175 43.67 35.89 1.08
C THR A 175 43.40 34.62 1.90
N ILE A 176 44.46 34.01 2.41
CA ILE A 176 44.39 32.79 3.25
C ILE A 176 43.51 32.94 4.49
N TRP A 177 43.46 34.11 5.12
CA TRP A 177 42.64 34.33 6.33
C TRP A 177 41.13 34.48 6.05
N ARG A 178 40.78 34.89 4.85
CA ARG A 178 39.38 34.96 4.41
C ARG A 178 38.80 33.56 4.24
N ILE A 179 39.59 32.65 3.66
CA ILE A 179 39.21 31.24 3.52
C ILE A 179 39.07 30.60 4.88
N ARG A 180 39.96 30.87 5.83
CA ARG A 180 39.90 30.32 7.18
C ARG A 180 38.64 30.70 7.95
N GLY A 181 38.15 31.93 7.81
CA GLY A 181 36.87 32.33 8.42
C GLY A 181 35.66 31.53 7.90
N THR A 182 35.64 31.30 6.59
CA THR A 182 34.59 30.47 5.98
C THR A 182 34.66 29.02 6.47
N VAL A 183 35.87 28.46 6.56
CA VAL A 183 36.10 27.12 7.09
C VAL A 183 35.66 27.02 8.56
N LEU A 184 35.91 28.03 9.39
CA LEU A 184 35.47 28.05 10.78
C LEU A 184 33.93 28.00 10.92
N ILE A 185 33.21 28.75 10.09
CA ILE A 185 31.73 28.72 10.08
C ILE A 185 31.24 27.32 9.73
N LEU A 186 31.76 26.74 8.67
CA LEU A 186 31.37 25.39 8.23
C LEU A 186 31.76 24.34 9.27
N ALA A 187 32.96 24.41 9.82
CA ALA A 187 33.43 23.46 10.82
C ALA A 187 32.61 23.56 12.12
N GLY A 188 32.23 24.78 12.53
CA GLY A 188 31.35 24.97 13.69
C GLY A 188 29.95 24.35 13.50
N SER A 189 29.35 24.59 12.34
CA SER A 189 28.05 23.95 11.99
C SER A 189 28.18 22.43 11.99
N MET A 190 29.21 21.93 11.34
CA MET A 190 29.45 20.49 11.24
C MET A 190 29.74 19.85 12.61
N ALA A 191 30.48 20.53 13.48
CA ALA A 191 30.80 20.05 14.83
C ALA A 191 29.51 19.95 15.69
N VAL A 192 28.62 20.96 15.64
CA VAL A 192 27.35 20.90 16.37
C VAL A 192 26.43 19.84 15.78
N PHE A 193 26.33 19.75 14.46
CA PHE A 193 25.56 18.72 13.79
C PHE A 193 26.03 17.32 14.21
N LEU A 194 27.34 17.05 14.15
CA LEU A 194 27.89 15.75 14.53
C LEU A 194 27.70 15.46 16.02
N ALA A 195 27.89 16.43 16.91
CA ALA A 195 27.69 16.23 18.34
C ALA A 195 26.22 15.89 18.68
N VAL A 196 25.27 16.54 18.01
CA VAL A 196 23.84 16.29 18.18
C VAL A 196 23.46 14.94 17.57
N PHE A 197 23.96 14.65 16.37
CA PHE A 197 23.71 13.39 15.67
C PHE A 197 24.27 12.22 16.47
N ASP A 198 25.52 12.31 16.91
CA ASP A 198 26.18 11.25 17.68
C ASP A 198 25.48 10.97 19.02
N ASN A 199 25.10 12.03 19.73
CA ASN A 199 24.39 11.92 21.00
C ASN A 199 23.01 11.25 20.86
N GLN A 200 22.28 11.53 19.78
CA GLN A 200 21.00 10.88 19.53
C GLN A 200 21.16 9.49 18.92
N TYR A 201 22.14 9.31 18.05
CA TYR A 201 22.46 8.02 17.48
C TYR A 201 22.88 7.00 18.54
N ALA A 202 23.69 7.42 19.50
CA ALA A 202 24.10 6.58 20.62
C ALA A 202 22.95 6.20 21.58
N LYS A 203 21.91 7.03 21.66
CA LYS A 203 20.73 6.77 22.51
C LYS A 203 19.69 5.86 21.86
N GLU A 204 19.63 5.80 20.55
CA GLU A 204 18.72 4.94 19.82
C GLU A 204 19.46 3.66 19.43
N LYS A 205 19.02 2.52 19.98
CA LYS A 205 19.36 1.22 19.39
C LYS A 205 18.87 1.23 17.96
N GLN A 206 19.76 1.48 17.03
CA GLN A 206 19.42 1.35 15.63
C GLN A 206 19.39 -0.13 15.30
N GLU A 207 18.23 -0.58 14.88
CA GLU A 207 18.13 -1.83 14.14
C GLU A 207 18.81 -1.60 12.79
N MET A 208 20.10 -1.77 12.76
CA MET A 208 20.79 -2.05 11.50
C MET A 208 20.23 -3.39 11.01
N LEU A 209 19.99 -3.49 9.71
CA LEU A 209 19.69 -4.77 9.09
C LEU A 209 20.80 -5.74 9.50
N ASP A 210 20.49 -6.60 10.45
CA ASP A 210 21.46 -7.54 10.96
C ASP A 210 21.65 -8.71 9.99
N THR A 211 22.62 -9.53 10.28
CA THR A 211 22.88 -10.73 9.47
C THR A 211 21.69 -11.69 9.49
N THR A 212 20.83 -11.62 10.50
CA THR A 212 19.64 -12.46 10.64
C THR A 212 18.60 -12.07 9.60
N PHE A 213 18.35 -10.77 9.42
CA PHE A 213 17.47 -10.28 8.36
C PHE A 213 18.03 -10.64 6.99
N TYR A 214 19.33 -10.42 6.77
CA TYR A 214 19.97 -10.78 5.50
C TYR A 214 19.84 -12.29 5.22
N LYS A 215 20.07 -13.13 6.21
CA LYS A 215 19.90 -14.59 6.10
C LYS A 215 18.45 -14.99 5.80
N GLN A 216 17.47 -14.37 6.45
CA GLN A 216 16.05 -14.61 6.15
C GLN A 216 15.70 -14.26 4.72
N VAL A 217 16.28 -13.15 4.23
CA VAL A 217 16.06 -12.63 2.89
C VAL A 217 16.83 -13.45 1.85
N THR A 218 17.94 -14.10 2.20
CA THR A 218 18.77 -14.96 1.33
C THR A 218 18.65 -16.45 1.68
N ASP A 219 17.58 -16.86 2.36
CA ASP A 219 17.35 -18.26 2.69
C ASP A 219 17.34 -19.12 1.41
N SER A 220 18.30 -20.04 1.31
CA SER A 220 18.41 -20.94 0.16
C SER A 220 17.15 -21.77 -0.06
N LYS A 221 16.41 -22.08 1.02
CA LYS A 221 15.21 -22.91 0.93
C LYS A 221 14.06 -22.20 0.24
N ILE A 222 13.88 -20.87 0.47
CA ILE A 222 12.91 -20.10 -0.31
C ILE A 222 13.35 -19.98 -1.76
N THR A 223 14.65 -19.77 -2.01
CA THR A 223 15.19 -19.67 -3.36
C THR A 223 14.96 -20.97 -4.14
N ASP A 224 15.22 -22.12 -3.52
CA ASP A 224 14.99 -23.44 -4.12
C ASP A 224 13.49 -23.65 -4.42
N ALA A 225 12.60 -23.27 -3.49
CA ALA A 225 11.16 -23.38 -3.68
C ALA A 225 10.67 -22.50 -4.85
N ILE A 226 11.16 -21.26 -4.95
CA ILE A 226 10.81 -20.34 -6.02
C ILE A 226 11.37 -20.82 -7.36
N GLN A 227 12.60 -21.35 -7.37
CA GLN A 227 13.18 -21.92 -8.58
C GLN A 227 12.33 -23.10 -9.08
N THR A 228 11.90 -23.99 -8.19
CA THR A 228 11.01 -25.11 -8.53
C THR A 228 9.71 -24.60 -9.14
N ALA A 229 9.04 -23.62 -8.51
CA ALA A 229 7.81 -23.02 -9.02
C ALA A 229 8.01 -22.37 -10.41
N THR A 230 9.14 -21.69 -10.59
CA THR A 230 9.50 -21.04 -11.86
C THR A 230 9.78 -22.07 -12.97
N ASP A 231 10.44 -23.17 -12.63
CA ASP A 231 10.74 -24.24 -13.59
C ASP A 231 9.46 -24.98 -14.00
N GLU A 232 8.53 -25.22 -13.07
CA GLU A 232 7.20 -25.77 -13.40
C GLU A 232 6.41 -24.81 -14.30
N ALA A 233 6.43 -23.51 -14.00
CA ALA A 233 5.77 -22.50 -14.84
C ALA A 233 6.34 -22.44 -16.27
N LYS A 234 7.65 -22.67 -16.43
CA LYS A 234 8.30 -22.74 -17.76
C LYS A 234 7.92 -23.99 -18.52
N LYS A 235 7.72 -25.13 -17.85
CA LYS A 235 7.31 -26.40 -18.48
C LYS A 235 5.88 -26.33 -19.01
N ASP A 236 5.01 -25.61 -18.35
CA ASP A 236 3.60 -25.46 -18.72
C ASP A 236 3.39 -24.81 -20.10
N GLY A 237 4.33 -24.01 -20.57
CA GLY A 237 4.26 -23.32 -21.85
C GLY A 237 3.21 -22.20 -21.92
N GLY A 238 2.45 -21.97 -20.86
CA GLY A 238 1.49 -20.88 -20.68
C GLY A 238 2.09 -19.67 -19.98
N PHE A 239 1.38 -18.55 -20.02
CA PHE A 239 1.77 -17.34 -19.31
C PHE A 239 1.08 -17.31 -17.93
N TYR A 240 1.72 -17.89 -16.92
CA TYR A 240 1.20 -17.96 -15.57
C TYR A 240 2.03 -17.11 -14.60
N ARG A 241 1.38 -16.65 -13.54
CA ARG A 241 2.02 -15.89 -12.47
C ARG A 241 2.44 -16.77 -11.31
N THR A 242 3.55 -16.38 -10.69
CA THR A 242 4.01 -16.95 -9.43
C THR A 242 3.75 -15.98 -8.30
N VAL A 243 3.21 -16.49 -7.20
CA VAL A 243 2.93 -15.73 -5.97
C VAL A 243 3.91 -16.18 -4.89
N GLN A 244 4.58 -15.23 -4.25
CA GLN A 244 5.49 -15.48 -3.13
C GLN A 244 4.89 -14.87 -1.88
N LEU A 245 4.39 -15.68 -0.96
CA LEU A 245 3.88 -15.25 0.32
C LEU A 245 4.99 -15.26 1.38
N GLY A 246 5.03 -14.23 2.22
CA GLY A 246 5.98 -14.12 3.31
C GLY A 246 5.61 -14.98 4.52
N THR A 247 6.28 -14.73 5.63
CA THR A 247 6.04 -15.43 6.91
C THR A 247 4.66 -15.16 7.48
N ASP A 248 4.07 -14.00 7.17
CA ASP A 248 2.75 -13.56 7.64
C ASP A 248 1.70 -13.64 6.53
N ASP A 249 1.93 -14.51 5.53
CA ASP A 249 1.08 -14.68 4.33
C ASP A 249 0.89 -13.38 3.52
N GLU A 250 1.75 -12.39 3.74
CA GLU A 250 1.78 -11.18 2.95
C GLU A 250 2.56 -11.41 1.66
N ASN A 251 2.01 -10.98 0.53
CA ASN A 251 2.66 -11.11 -0.75
C ASN A 251 4.00 -10.35 -0.77
N ALA A 252 5.07 -11.06 -1.09
CA ALA A 252 6.43 -10.51 -1.08
C ALA A 252 6.59 -9.32 -2.02
N ALA A 253 5.86 -9.30 -3.14
CA ALA A 253 5.86 -8.19 -4.08
C ALA A 253 5.30 -6.90 -3.50
N ASN A 254 4.36 -6.96 -2.55
CA ASN A 254 3.84 -5.79 -1.84
C ASN A 254 4.93 -5.06 -1.04
N LEU A 255 6.00 -5.76 -0.69
CA LEU A 255 7.13 -5.24 0.07
C LEU A 255 8.39 -5.07 -0.79
N ASN A 256 8.29 -5.23 -2.12
CA ASN A 256 9.43 -5.27 -3.04
C ASN A 256 10.49 -6.32 -2.65
N ARG A 257 10.04 -7.46 -2.11
CA ARG A 257 10.90 -8.57 -1.67
C ARG A 257 10.79 -9.78 -2.59
N VAL A 258 10.65 -9.53 -3.89
CA VAL A 258 10.56 -10.60 -4.89
C VAL A 258 11.95 -11.20 -5.12
N TRP A 259 12.03 -12.50 -4.96
CA TRP A 259 13.20 -13.30 -5.27
C TRP A 259 13.07 -13.83 -6.69
N ASN A 260 14.14 -13.84 -7.42
CA ASN A 260 14.16 -14.26 -8.80
C ASN A 260 13.22 -13.43 -9.70
N THR A 261 13.78 -12.72 -10.63
CA THR A 261 13.03 -11.86 -11.57
C THR A 261 12.55 -12.60 -12.82
N ASP A 262 12.89 -13.88 -12.95
CA ASP A 262 12.60 -14.71 -14.13
C ASP A 262 11.21 -15.34 -14.04
N GLN A 263 10.22 -14.56 -13.58
CA GLN A 263 8.85 -14.98 -13.35
C GLN A 263 7.87 -13.81 -13.55
N TYR A 264 6.64 -14.13 -13.88
CA TYR A 264 5.55 -13.15 -13.86
C TYR A 264 4.98 -13.05 -12.44
N ILE A 265 4.83 -11.83 -11.94
CA ILE A 265 4.28 -11.57 -10.61
C ILE A 265 2.96 -10.82 -10.72
N SER A 266 2.05 -11.06 -9.77
CA SER A 266 0.70 -10.46 -9.75
C SER A 266 0.65 -9.13 -9.02
N SER A 267 1.65 -8.83 -8.22
CA SER A 267 1.61 -7.71 -7.28
C SER A 267 2.91 -6.93 -7.30
N ILE A 268 2.82 -5.63 -7.05
CA ILE A 268 3.98 -4.75 -6.91
C ILE A 268 3.70 -3.64 -5.91
N TYR A 269 4.67 -3.34 -5.06
CA TYR A 269 4.64 -2.13 -4.26
C TYR A 269 4.81 -0.89 -5.14
N SER A 270 3.81 -0.02 -5.18
CA SER A 270 3.86 1.20 -5.96
C SER A 270 3.05 2.33 -5.31
N SER A 271 3.59 3.54 -5.34
CA SER A 271 2.87 4.75 -4.94
C SER A 271 1.98 5.31 -6.04
N SER A 272 2.13 4.83 -7.26
CA SER A 272 1.26 5.11 -8.41
C SER A 272 0.53 3.85 -8.81
N TYR A 273 -0.66 3.99 -9.37
CA TYR A 273 -1.50 2.85 -9.70
C TYR A 273 -2.27 3.06 -11.00
N ASN A 274 -2.66 1.96 -11.62
CA ASN A 274 -3.61 1.96 -12.71
C ASN A 274 -5.03 2.09 -12.12
N LYS A 275 -5.76 3.13 -12.52
CA LYS A 275 -7.11 3.39 -12.01
C LYS A 275 -8.10 2.30 -12.42
N ALA A 276 -7.99 1.76 -13.63
CA ALA A 276 -8.85 0.68 -14.10
C ALA A 276 -8.67 -0.58 -13.24
N TYR A 277 -7.41 -0.96 -12.97
CA TYR A 277 -7.12 -2.09 -12.08
C TYR A 277 -7.62 -1.87 -10.65
N GLN A 278 -7.49 -0.65 -10.12
CA GLN A 278 -8.01 -0.30 -8.80
C GLN A 278 -9.54 -0.43 -8.73
N ASN A 279 -10.24 0.08 -9.75
CA ASN A 279 -11.67 -0.04 -9.84
C ASN A 279 -12.09 -1.52 -9.97
N PHE A 280 -11.39 -2.29 -10.81
CA PHE A 280 -11.63 -3.73 -10.96
C PHE A 280 -11.53 -4.47 -9.61
N ARG A 281 -10.48 -4.26 -8.84
CA ARG A 281 -10.36 -4.84 -7.51
C ARG A 281 -11.50 -4.44 -6.58
N LYS A 282 -11.85 -3.15 -6.58
CA LYS A 282 -12.88 -2.61 -5.68
C LYS A 282 -14.27 -2.97 -6.12
N ASP A 283 -14.61 -2.69 -7.36
CA ASP A 283 -15.99 -2.72 -7.84
C ASP A 283 -16.42 -4.14 -8.20
N THR A 284 -15.50 -4.98 -8.71
CA THR A 284 -15.78 -6.37 -9.04
C THR A 284 -15.63 -7.28 -7.82
N PHE A 285 -14.51 -7.21 -7.11
CA PHE A 285 -14.21 -8.16 -6.03
C PHE A 285 -14.52 -7.64 -4.63
N GLY A 286 -14.84 -6.36 -4.49
CA GLY A 286 -15.14 -5.77 -3.18
C GLY A 286 -13.99 -5.89 -2.18
N LEU A 287 -12.76 -6.01 -2.66
CA LEU A 287 -11.59 -6.20 -1.81
C LEU A 287 -11.33 -4.96 -0.96
N GLU A 288 -10.81 -5.18 0.25
CA GLU A 288 -10.39 -4.11 1.15
C GLU A 288 -9.55 -3.10 0.37
N GLN A 289 -9.89 -1.80 0.50
CA GLN A 289 -9.14 -0.74 -0.15
C GLN A 289 -7.69 -0.86 0.28
N PRO A 290 -6.75 -1.04 -0.68
CA PRO A 290 -5.35 -1.10 -0.32
C PRO A 290 -4.94 0.21 0.32
N TYR A 291 -4.11 0.14 1.32
CA TYR A 291 -3.34 1.27 1.76
C TYR A 291 -2.67 1.89 0.53
N ARG A 292 -2.51 3.20 0.48
CA ARG A 292 -1.89 3.88 -0.67
C ARG A 292 -0.55 3.28 -1.12
N ASN A 293 0.15 2.56 -0.23
CA ASN A 293 1.42 1.90 -0.52
C ASN A 293 1.27 0.52 -1.16
N PHE A 294 0.03 0.04 -1.33
CA PHE A 294 -0.28 -1.29 -1.87
C PHE A 294 -1.29 -1.20 -3.02
N LEU A 295 -1.22 -0.13 -3.80
CA LEU A 295 -2.22 0.17 -4.84
C LEU A 295 -2.28 -0.86 -5.97
N MET A 296 -1.20 -1.63 -6.15
CA MET A 296 -1.12 -2.71 -7.14
C MET A 296 -1.04 -4.09 -6.46
N GLN A 297 -1.68 -4.22 -5.31
CA GLN A 297 -1.72 -5.44 -4.54
C GLN A 297 -2.61 -6.49 -5.22
N SER A 298 -2.14 -7.72 -5.26
CA SER A 298 -2.92 -8.88 -5.64
C SER A 298 -3.74 -9.42 -4.45
N GLU A 299 -4.65 -10.35 -4.73
CA GLU A 299 -5.52 -10.97 -3.72
C GLU A 299 -5.60 -12.47 -3.98
N GLU A 300 -4.53 -13.14 -3.71
CA GLU A 300 -4.35 -14.58 -3.89
C GLU A 300 -5.27 -15.44 -3.01
N SER A 301 -5.85 -14.83 -1.97
CA SER A 301 -6.83 -15.50 -1.11
C SER A 301 -8.22 -15.63 -1.73
N ASN A 302 -8.50 -14.89 -2.81
CA ASN A 302 -9.73 -15.00 -3.57
C ASN A 302 -9.53 -15.96 -4.76
N PRO A 303 -10.13 -17.17 -4.74
CA PRO A 303 -9.90 -18.19 -5.78
C PRO A 303 -10.33 -17.74 -7.18
N ILE A 304 -11.40 -16.94 -7.29
CA ILE A 304 -11.88 -16.41 -8.58
C ILE A 304 -10.89 -15.41 -9.12
N TYR A 305 -10.42 -14.49 -8.27
CA TYR A 305 -9.40 -13.52 -8.64
C TYR A 305 -8.09 -14.21 -9.04
N ALA A 306 -7.59 -15.13 -8.21
CA ALA A 306 -6.36 -15.87 -8.46
C ALA A 306 -6.43 -16.66 -9.79
N ARG A 307 -7.58 -17.31 -10.07
CA ARG A 307 -7.83 -17.98 -11.34
C ARG A 307 -7.70 -17.03 -12.52
N PHE A 308 -8.43 -15.92 -12.47
CA PHE A 308 -8.52 -14.93 -13.54
C PHE A 308 -7.19 -14.21 -13.77
N MET A 309 -6.44 -13.95 -12.70
CA MET A 309 -5.12 -13.32 -12.77
C MET A 309 -4.00 -14.27 -13.15
N GLY A 310 -4.30 -15.54 -13.41
CA GLY A 310 -3.30 -16.54 -13.80
C GLY A 310 -2.30 -16.89 -12.69
N GLU A 311 -2.70 -16.79 -11.41
CA GLU A 311 -1.87 -17.11 -10.25
C GLU A 311 -1.81 -18.62 -10.05
N LYS A 312 -0.91 -19.26 -10.77
CA LYS A 312 -0.82 -20.73 -10.83
C LYS A 312 0.11 -21.32 -9.78
N TYR A 313 1.26 -20.71 -9.56
CA TYR A 313 2.26 -21.26 -8.64
C TYR A 313 2.38 -20.37 -7.41
N ILE A 314 2.24 -20.98 -6.23
CA ILE A 314 2.22 -20.26 -4.96
C ILE A 314 3.28 -20.85 -4.04
N VAL A 315 4.18 -20.01 -3.54
CA VAL A 315 5.23 -20.37 -2.58
C VAL A 315 4.91 -19.73 -1.24
N THR A 316 4.67 -20.54 -0.22
CA THR A 316 4.30 -20.09 1.13
C THR A 316 4.73 -21.08 2.21
N LYS A 317 4.79 -20.63 3.46
CA LYS A 317 4.92 -21.53 4.62
C LYS A 317 3.57 -22.05 5.13
N SER A 318 2.49 -21.36 4.83
CA SER A 318 1.14 -21.71 5.30
C SER A 318 0.54 -22.90 4.56
N LYS A 319 -0.47 -23.52 5.16
CA LYS A 319 -1.32 -24.47 4.46
C LYS A 319 -2.37 -23.68 3.67
N MET A 320 -2.56 -24.03 2.41
CA MET A 320 -3.59 -23.44 1.55
C MET A 320 -4.66 -24.47 1.19
N LYS A 321 -5.89 -24.00 0.97
CA LYS A 321 -7.03 -24.79 0.49
C LYS A 321 -7.25 -24.56 -1.01
N GLY A 322 -7.87 -25.53 -1.68
CA GLY A 322 -8.24 -25.43 -3.09
C GLY A 322 -7.07 -25.44 -4.07
N VAL A 323 -5.88 -25.81 -3.62
CA VAL A 323 -4.66 -25.86 -4.43
C VAL A 323 -3.90 -27.15 -4.16
N ARG A 324 -3.22 -27.70 -5.18
CA ARG A 324 -2.45 -28.93 -5.10
C ARG A 324 -1.04 -28.68 -4.58
N LEU A 325 -0.61 -29.43 -3.57
CA LEU A 325 0.78 -29.37 -3.09
C LEU A 325 1.70 -30.09 -4.08
N LEU A 326 2.62 -29.37 -4.71
CA LEU A 326 3.64 -29.91 -5.60
C LEU A 326 4.86 -30.41 -4.84
N GLY A 327 5.31 -29.69 -3.82
CA GLY A 327 6.52 -30.04 -3.10
C GLY A 327 6.80 -29.13 -1.91
N LYS A 328 7.97 -29.38 -1.29
CA LYS A 328 8.44 -28.60 -0.14
C LYS A 328 9.95 -28.39 -0.25
N SER A 329 10.42 -27.22 0.20
CA SER A 329 11.82 -26.93 0.44
C SER A 329 11.98 -26.36 1.86
N GLY A 330 12.46 -27.16 2.79
CA GLY A 330 12.44 -26.83 4.22
C GLY A 330 11.00 -26.61 4.73
N GLU A 331 10.71 -25.44 5.28
CA GLU A 331 9.36 -25.06 5.72
C GLU A 331 8.50 -24.51 4.58
N TRP A 332 9.09 -24.19 3.44
CA TRP A 332 8.38 -23.64 2.29
C TRP A 332 7.64 -24.73 1.53
N LYS A 333 6.41 -24.44 1.19
CA LYS A 333 5.51 -25.28 0.39
C LYS A 333 5.30 -24.64 -0.96
N ILE A 334 5.24 -25.48 -1.98
CA ILE A 334 5.01 -25.08 -3.37
C ILE A 334 3.66 -25.65 -3.76
N TYR A 335 2.72 -24.80 -4.07
CA TYR A 335 1.38 -25.19 -4.49
C TYR A 335 1.15 -24.84 -5.95
N GLU A 336 0.29 -25.62 -6.59
CA GLU A 336 -0.28 -25.34 -7.89
C GLU A 336 -1.79 -25.11 -7.78
N ASN A 337 -2.24 -24.00 -8.34
CA ASN A 337 -3.64 -23.70 -8.56
C ASN A 337 -4.04 -24.26 -9.92
N GLU A 338 -4.59 -25.48 -9.95
CA GLU A 338 -5.02 -26.18 -11.17
C GLU A 338 -6.18 -25.46 -11.87
N SER A 339 -6.90 -24.59 -11.17
CA SER A 339 -7.97 -23.79 -11.75
C SER A 339 -7.48 -22.52 -12.45
N ALA A 340 -6.19 -22.14 -12.31
CA ALA A 340 -5.66 -20.93 -12.92
C ALA A 340 -5.71 -20.98 -14.45
N VAL A 341 -6.14 -19.88 -15.06
CA VAL A 341 -6.09 -19.69 -16.52
C VAL A 341 -4.85 -18.90 -16.91
N SER A 342 -4.28 -19.18 -18.08
CA SER A 342 -3.20 -18.34 -18.61
C SER A 342 -3.65 -16.89 -18.71
N ILE A 343 -2.74 -15.94 -18.39
CA ILE A 343 -3.03 -14.49 -18.54
C ILE A 343 -3.24 -14.06 -20.01
N ILE A 344 -2.91 -14.95 -20.94
CA ILE A 344 -3.21 -14.81 -22.37
C ILE A 344 -4.00 -16.02 -22.79
N TYR A 345 -5.24 -15.84 -23.15
CA TYR A 345 -6.12 -16.89 -23.62
C TYR A 345 -7.07 -16.38 -24.70
N GLY A 346 -7.65 -17.29 -25.47
CA GLY A 346 -8.69 -16.97 -26.44
C GLY A 346 -10.03 -17.56 -26.03
N THR A 347 -11.11 -16.82 -26.22
CA THR A 347 -12.48 -17.32 -25.98
C THR A 347 -13.46 -16.70 -26.98
N SER A 348 -14.46 -17.49 -27.36
CA SER A 348 -15.64 -16.99 -28.10
C SER A 348 -16.76 -16.54 -27.17
N GLN A 349 -16.66 -16.85 -25.88
CA GLN A 349 -17.62 -16.44 -24.87
C GLN A 349 -17.30 -15.03 -24.39
N VAL A 350 -18.06 -14.06 -24.88
CA VAL A 350 -17.83 -12.64 -24.58
C VAL A 350 -19.11 -11.98 -24.07
N MET A 351 -18.92 -10.92 -23.27
CA MET A 351 -19.96 -10.01 -22.83
C MET A 351 -19.51 -8.58 -23.04
N SER A 352 -20.43 -7.69 -23.45
CA SER A 352 -20.09 -6.27 -23.56
C SER A 352 -19.92 -5.63 -22.18
N GLU A 353 -18.98 -4.68 -22.09
CA GLU A 353 -18.74 -3.88 -20.89
C GLU A 353 -20.03 -3.26 -20.36
N LYS A 354 -20.89 -2.71 -21.25
CA LYS A 354 -22.18 -2.11 -20.88
C LYS A 354 -23.17 -3.09 -20.23
N ASN A 355 -23.15 -4.36 -20.62
CA ASN A 355 -23.98 -5.37 -20.00
C ASN A 355 -23.35 -5.89 -18.71
N TYR A 356 -22.03 -6.00 -18.66
CA TYR A 356 -21.29 -6.36 -17.46
C TYR A 356 -21.49 -5.34 -16.33
N ASP A 357 -21.47 -4.05 -16.64
CA ASP A 357 -21.67 -2.95 -15.66
C ASP A 357 -23.07 -2.95 -15.00
N LYS A 358 -24.03 -3.73 -15.53
CA LYS A 358 -25.34 -3.91 -14.91
C LYS A 358 -25.41 -5.06 -13.91
N LEU A 359 -24.34 -5.87 -13.83
CA LEU A 359 -24.32 -7.03 -12.97
C LEU A 359 -23.94 -6.64 -11.54
N ASP A 360 -24.80 -7.04 -10.60
CA ASP A 360 -24.53 -6.95 -9.18
C ASP A 360 -23.82 -8.20 -8.66
N TYR A 361 -23.33 -8.11 -7.43
CA TYR A 361 -22.76 -9.25 -6.71
C TYR A 361 -23.83 -10.34 -6.51
N PRO A 362 -23.49 -11.62 -6.69
CA PRO A 362 -22.17 -12.19 -7.02
C PRO A 362 -21.95 -12.34 -8.54
N TYR A 363 -22.91 -11.96 -9.37
CA TYR A 363 -22.88 -12.19 -10.83
C TYR A 363 -21.75 -11.45 -11.53
N ASN A 364 -21.34 -10.29 -11.03
CA ASN A 364 -20.18 -9.55 -11.54
C ASN A 364 -18.85 -10.33 -11.39
N GLN A 365 -18.75 -11.22 -10.38
CA GLN A 365 -17.56 -12.09 -10.22
C GLN A 365 -17.71 -13.39 -11.00
N THR A 366 -18.87 -14.06 -10.87
CA THR A 366 -19.06 -15.38 -11.45
C THR A 366 -19.18 -15.36 -12.98
N THR A 367 -19.65 -14.27 -13.57
CA THR A 367 -19.64 -14.08 -15.03
C THR A 367 -18.23 -14.16 -15.61
N LEU A 368 -17.22 -13.65 -14.91
CA LEU A 368 -15.82 -13.72 -15.34
C LEU A 368 -15.28 -15.15 -15.41
N LEU A 369 -15.93 -16.10 -14.74
CA LEU A 369 -15.58 -17.51 -14.85
C LEU A 369 -15.97 -18.14 -16.20
N GLN A 370 -16.82 -17.48 -16.98
CA GLN A 370 -17.36 -18.01 -18.22
C GLN A 370 -17.19 -17.08 -19.41
N LYS A 371 -17.15 -15.76 -19.20
CA LYS A 371 -17.16 -14.77 -20.29
C LYS A 371 -16.02 -13.76 -20.13
N ALA A 372 -15.38 -13.42 -21.25
CA ALA A 372 -14.49 -12.27 -21.29
C ALA A 372 -15.30 -10.99 -21.51
N VAL A 373 -15.01 -9.96 -20.72
CA VAL A 373 -15.62 -8.64 -20.89
C VAL A 373 -14.87 -7.86 -21.95
N VAL A 374 -15.56 -7.39 -22.98
CA VAL A 374 -14.98 -6.69 -24.12
C VAL A 374 -15.73 -5.41 -24.41
N PRO A 375 -15.08 -4.41 -25.06
CA PRO A 375 -15.76 -3.20 -25.52
C PRO A 375 -16.91 -3.53 -26.47
N GLU A 376 -17.98 -2.71 -26.48
CA GLU A 376 -19.14 -2.92 -27.35
C GLU A 376 -18.79 -3.05 -28.84
N SER A 377 -17.73 -2.38 -29.28
CA SER A 377 -17.25 -2.44 -30.67
C SER A 377 -16.71 -3.83 -31.05
N ALA A 378 -16.40 -4.67 -30.09
CA ALA A 378 -15.89 -6.04 -30.29
C ALA A 378 -16.99 -7.11 -30.22
N THR A 379 -18.20 -6.75 -29.76
CA THR A 379 -19.34 -7.66 -29.69
C THR A 379 -20.16 -7.57 -30.96
N LYS A 380 -20.36 -8.73 -31.62
CA LYS A 380 -21.25 -8.84 -32.82
C LYS A 380 -22.61 -9.46 -32.49
N GLN A 381 -22.84 -9.90 -31.25
CA GLN A 381 -24.07 -10.57 -30.80
C GLN A 381 -24.76 -9.83 -29.67
N THR A 382 -26.11 -9.92 -29.66
CA THR A 382 -26.92 -9.53 -28.53
C THR A 382 -26.60 -10.48 -27.36
N ASP A 383 -25.90 -9.96 -26.38
CA ASP A 383 -25.53 -10.70 -25.18
C ASP A 383 -26.80 -11.02 -24.37
N SER A 384 -27.16 -12.27 -24.24
CA SER A 384 -28.11 -12.71 -23.21
C SER A 384 -27.37 -12.80 -21.87
N ILE A 385 -27.91 -12.19 -20.84
CA ILE A 385 -27.48 -12.44 -19.46
C ILE A 385 -28.15 -13.75 -19.07
N GLU A 386 -27.49 -14.89 -19.35
CA GLU A 386 -27.95 -16.18 -18.85
C GLU A 386 -27.46 -16.36 -17.41
N ALA A 387 -28.34 -16.90 -16.56
CA ALA A 387 -27.97 -17.26 -15.20
C ALA A 387 -26.83 -18.29 -15.24
N VAL A 388 -25.87 -18.14 -14.33
CA VAL A 388 -24.71 -19.04 -14.23
C VAL A 388 -25.20 -20.31 -13.53
N ASP A 389 -25.22 -21.44 -14.23
CA ASP A 389 -25.73 -22.73 -13.69
C ASP A 389 -24.92 -23.26 -12.48
N ASN A 390 -23.76 -22.72 -12.23
CA ASN A 390 -22.84 -23.14 -11.17
C ASN A 390 -22.91 -22.26 -9.92
N LEU A 391 -23.96 -21.46 -9.75
CA LEU A 391 -24.15 -20.59 -8.59
C LEU A 391 -25.41 -21.02 -7.82
N HIS A 392 -25.22 -21.35 -6.55
CA HIS A 392 -26.31 -21.75 -5.66
C HIS A 392 -26.39 -20.81 -4.46
N ASN A 393 -27.61 -20.41 -4.12
CA ASN A 393 -27.87 -19.66 -2.89
C ASN A 393 -27.50 -20.49 -1.67
N ALA A 394 -26.91 -19.88 -0.68
CA ALA A 394 -26.60 -20.50 0.60
C ALA A 394 -26.97 -19.56 1.77
N VAL A 395 -27.08 -20.13 2.94
CA VAL A 395 -27.30 -19.38 4.18
C VAL A 395 -26.17 -19.69 5.14
N LEU A 396 -25.59 -18.65 5.71
CA LEU A 396 -24.53 -18.78 6.72
C LEU A 396 -25.22 -18.79 8.11
N ARG A 397 -25.06 -19.87 8.87
CA ARG A 397 -25.55 -20.00 10.23
C ARG A 397 -24.40 -20.05 11.22
N PHE A 398 -24.34 -19.08 12.11
CA PHE A 398 -23.34 -19.11 13.17
C PHE A 398 -23.74 -20.08 14.29
N GLY A 399 -22.78 -20.88 14.76
CA GLY A 399 -22.95 -21.69 15.96
C GLY A 399 -23.18 -20.82 17.20
N GLU A 400 -23.80 -21.40 18.22
CA GLU A 400 -24.04 -20.72 19.49
C GLU A 400 -22.74 -20.18 20.08
N ASN A 401 -22.68 -18.86 20.26
CA ASN A 401 -21.55 -18.20 20.88
C ASN A 401 -22.02 -16.93 21.60
N SER A 402 -21.49 -16.71 22.80
CA SER A 402 -21.86 -15.54 23.64
C SER A 402 -21.50 -14.19 23.03
N CYS A 403 -20.67 -14.15 21.97
CA CYS A 403 -20.32 -12.92 21.28
C CYS A 403 -21.26 -12.54 20.14
N ILE A 404 -22.19 -13.42 19.74
CA ILE A 404 -23.12 -13.24 18.63
C ILE A 404 -24.55 -13.32 19.16
N SER A 405 -25.40 -12.42 18.73
CA SER A 405 -26.85 -12.50 18.90
C SER A 405 -27.54 -12.14 17.58
N GLU A 406 -28.57 -12.88 17.23
CA GLU A 406 -29.41 -12.54 16.08
C GLU A 406 -30.17 -11.24 16.31
N ALA A 407 -30.37 -10.51 15.25
CA ALA A 407 -31.11 -9.26 15.20
C ALA A 407 -31.92 -9.21 13.90
N ASP A 408 -32.92 -8.34 13.84
CA ASP A 408 -33.71 -8.17 12.62
C ASP A 408 -32.81 -7.85 11.42
N GLY A 409 -32.69 -8.79 10.51
CA GLY A 409 -31.91 -8.67 9.28
C GLY A 409 -30.40 -8.85 9.43
N GLY A 410 -29.90 -9.43 10.55
CA GLY A 410 -28.47 -9.67 10.71
C GLY A 410 -28.04 -10.11 12.10
N TYR A 411 -26.87 -9.65 12.54
CA TYR A 411 -26.26 -10.08 13.79
C TYR A 411 -25.65 -8.90 14.56
N HIS A 412 -25.78 -8.92 15.88
CA HIS A 412 -25.03 -8.08 16.80
C HIS A 412 -23.82 -8.84 17.31
N ILE A 413 -22.64 -8.24 17.18
CA ILE A 413 -21.38 -8.81 17.63
C ILE A 413 -20.84 -8.01 18.83
N PHE A 414 -20.57 -8.74 19.92
CA PHE A 414 -19.93 -8.21 21.11
C PHE A 414 -18.76 -9.10 21.52
N ALA A 415 -17.60 -8.87 20.91
CA ALA A 415 -16.39 -9.62 21.19
C ALA A 415 -15.49 -8.89 22.20
N ARG A 416 -15.21 -9.50 23.34
CA ARG A 416 -14.30 -8.96 24.38
C ARG A 416 -12.81 -9.13 24.02
N LYS A 417 -12.52 -10.14 23.21
CA LYS A 417 -11.22 -10.47 22.58
C LYS A 417 -11.51 -10.99 21.19
N ASP A 418 -10.48 -11.21 20.39
CA ASP A 418 -10.63 -11.88 19.10
C ASP A 418 -11.23 -13.27 19.34
N THR A 419 -12.36 -13.55 18.69
CA THR A 419 -13.19 -14.72 18.99
C THR A 419 -13.47 -15.49 17.71
N LYS A 420 -13.11 -16.78 17.71
CA LYS A 420 -13.37 -17.71 16.62
C LYS A 420 -14.74 -18.37 16.81
N VAL A 421 -15.50 -18.43 15.73
CA VAL A 421 -16.81 -19.05 15.67
C VAL A 421 -16.89 -19.89 14.41
N LYS A 422 -17.45 -21.08 14.50
CA LYS A 422 -17.78 -21.88 13.32
C LYS A 422 -19.12 -21.42 12.76
N ALA A 423 -19.16 -21.27 11.45
CA ALA A 423 -20.39 -20.99 10.73
C ALA A 423 -20.67 -22.12 9.75
N GLU A 424 -21.90 -22.63 9.79
CA GLU A 424 -22.38 -23.66 8.89
C GLU A 424 -22.90 -23.00 7.60
N ILE A 425 -22.61 -23.62 6.46
CA ILE A 425 -23.09 -23.22 5.15
C ILE A 425 -24.22 -24.17 4.77
N VAL A 426 -25.42 -23.65 4.73
CA VAL A 426 -26.62 -24.44 4.36
C VAL A 426 -27.02 -24.08 2.93
N SER A 427 -26.84 -25.00 2.01
CA SER A 427 -27.29 -24.84 0.61
C SER A 427 -28.81 -24.95 0.50
N GLN A 428 -29.44 -24.17 -0.37
CA GLN A 428 -30.87 -24.28 -0.62
C GLN A 428 -31.27 -25.62 -1.25
N ILE A 429 -30.34 -26.32 -1.88
CA ILE A 429 -30.56 -27.67 -2.40
C ILE A 429 -30.85 -28.65 -1.23
N ASP A 430 -30.11 -28.50 -0.13
CA ASP A 430 -30.29 -29.35 1.06
C ASP A 430 -31.61 -29.06 1.77
N ILE A 431 -32.10 -27.82 1.74
CA ILE A 431 -33.40 -27.44 2.35
C ILE A 431 -34.58 -28.08 1.59
N ASN A 432 -34.49 -28.13 0.28
CA ASN A 432 -35.55 -28.75 -0.54
C ASN A 432 -35.57 -30.28 -0.39
N SER A 433 -34.47 -30.94 -0.19
CA SER A 433 -34.39 -32.36 0.06
C SER A 433 -34.95 -32.77 1.44
N VAL A 434 -34.76 -31.92 2.46
CA VAL A 434 -35.32 -32.16 3.81
C VAL A 434 -36.84 -31.96 3.86
N ASN A 435 -37.38 -31.02 3.06
CA ASN A 435 -38.82 -30.78 3.01
C ASN A 435 -39.60 -31.84 2.18
N THR A 436 -38.92 -32.59 1.31
CA THR A 436 -39.54 -33.67 0.53
C THR A 436 -39.68 -34.98 1.30
N VAL A 437 -39.00 -35.15 2.44
CA VAL A 437 -39.07 -36.36 3.27
C VAL A 437 -40.33 -36.37 4.19
N ASN A 438 -41.05 -35.25 4.34
CA ASN A 438 -42.22 -35.13 5.20
C ASN A 438 -43.57 -35.26 4.48
N THR A 439 -43.63 -35.69 3.23
CA THR A 439 -44.85 -36.09 2.55
C THR A 439 -44.75 -37.56 2.18
N GLU A 440 -45.10 -38.42 3.13
CA GLU A 440 -45.49 -39.79 2.82
C GLU A 440 -46.78 -39.77 2.01
N ASN A 441 -46.75 -40.27 0.77
CA ASN A 441 -47.54 -41.40 0.35
C ASN A 441 -47.49 -41.62 -1.17
N ALA A 442 -47.33 -42.90 -1.46
CA ALA A 442 -47.84 -43.64 -2.59
C ALA A 442 -47.13 -43.60 -3.95
N GLY A 443 -46.47 -44.68 -4.22
CA GLY A 443 -46.72 -45.44 -5.46
C GLY A 443 -45.75 -45.27 -6.62
N GLU A 444 -45.07 -46.38 -6.87
CA GLU A 444 -44.58 -46.88 -8.15
C GLU A 444 -43.20 -46.48 -8.65
N ASN A 445 -42.43 -47.55 -8.73
CA ASN A 445 -41.16 -47.77 -9.44
C ASN A 445 -40.99 -46.98 -10.73
N THR A 446 -39.90 -46.23 -10.78
CA THR A 446 -39.03 -46.19 -11.96
C THR A 446 -37.60 -45.98 -11.51
N ASN A 447 -36.79 -47.02 -11.70
CA ASN A 447 -35.33 -46.96 -11.64
C ASN A 447 -34.84 -45.95 -12.68
N VAL A 448 -34.42 -44.80 -12.25
CA VAL A 448 -33.41 -44.00 -12.93
C VAL A 448 -32.38 -43.62 -11.88
N ALA A 449 -31.46 -44.54 -11.68
CA ALA A 449 -30.19 -44.22 -11.06
C ALA A 449 -29.40 -43.33 -12.04
N ASN A 450 -29.71 -42.05 -12.05
CA ASN A 450 -28.71 -41.06 -12.46
C ASN A 450 -27.90 -40.72 -11.18
N GLU A 451 -26.90 -41.54 -10.94
CA GLU A 451 -25.71 -41.09 -10.22
C GLU A 451 -25.16 -39.91 -11.01
N THR A 452 -25.65 -38.70 -10.77
CA THR A 452 -24.86 -37.51 -10.95
C THR A 452 -23.69 -37.68 -10.00
N LYS A 453 -22.56 -38.22 -10.50
CA LYS A 453 -21.24 -37.93 -9.96
C LYS A 453 -21.23 -36.43 -9.83
N THR A 454 -21.44 -35.90 -8.66
CA THR A 454 -21.09 -34.53 -8.32
C THR A 454 -19.60 -34.48 -8.54
N ASP A 455 -19.25 -33.89 -9.68
CA ASP A 455 -17.90 -33.52 -9.98
C ASP A 455 -17.45 -32.70 -8.76
N SER A 456 -16.51 -33.23 -7.98
CA SER A 456 -15.99 -32.57 -6.77
C SER A 456 -15.09 -31.40 -7.18
N GLY A 457 -15.61 -30.59 -8.12
CA GLY A 457 -14.96 -29.39 -8.60
C GLY A 457 -14.69 -28.42 -7.45
N ASN A 458 -13.67 -27.61 -7.59
CA ASN A 458 -13.28 -26.61 -6.63
C ASN A 458 -14.46 -25.67 -6.32
N ARG A 459 -15.12 -25.87 -5.17
CA ARG A 459 -16.23 -25.04 -4.72
C ARG A 459 -15.67 -23.79 -4.01
N VAL A 460 -16.36 -22.68 -4.21
CA VAL A 460 -16.02 -21.39 -3.58
C VAL A 460 -17.23 -20.82 -2.87
N LEU A 461 -17.11 -20.57 -1.58
CA LEU A 461 -18.07 -19.77 -0.83
C LEU A 461 -17.85 -18.30 -1.18
N LEU A 462 -18.87 -17.64 -1.71
CA LEU A 462 -18.96 -16.20 -1.88
C LEU A 462 -19.80 -15.62 -0.75
N LEU A 463 -19.22 -14.76 0.06
CA LEU A 463 -19.88 -14.19 1.23
C LEU A 463 -19.74 -12.67 1.21
N ARG A 464 -20.84 -11.95 1.38
CA ARG A 464 -20.88 -10.49 1.51
C ARG A 464 -21.81 -10.08 2.63
N PHE A 465 -21.39 -9.07 3.39
CA PHE A 465 -22.23 -8.44 4.40
C PHE A 465 -21.78 -7.00 4.69
N LYS A 466 -22.71 -6.19 5.17
CA LYS A 466 -22.41 -4.84 5.64
C LYS A 466 -21.98 -4.87 7.09
N VAL A 467 -21.04 -4.00 7.46
CA VAL A 467 -20.57 -3.83 8.83
C VAL A 467 -20.83 -2.40 9.32
N LYS A 468 -21.41 -2.30 10.52
CA LYS A 468 -21.58 -1.02 11.21
C LYS A 468 -20.77 -1.04 12.51
N ASN A 469 -19.63 -0.36 12.52
CA ASN A 469 -18.79 -0.27 13.70
C ASN A 469 -19.41 0.69 14.74
N LEU A 470 -19.81 0.18 15.90
CA LEU A 470 -20.39 0.99 16.99
C LEU A 470 -19.32 1.74 17.81
N LYS A 471 -18.02 1.49 17.54
CA LYS A 471 -16.90 2.22 18.09
C LYS A 471 -15.97 2.69 16.97
N PRO A 472 -16.37 3.71 16.19
CA PRO A 472 -15.67 4.13 14.98
C PRO A 472 -14.24 4.67 15.21
N SER A 473 -13.84 4.89 16.46
CA SER A 473 -12.47 5.24 16.84
C SER A 473 -11.50 4.05 16.89
N LYS A 474 -11.97 2.82 16.64
CA LYS A 474 -11.15 1.60 16.62
C LYS A 474 -11.33 0.87 15.30
N ASP A 475 -10.27 0.21 14.88
CA ASP A 475 -10.33 -0.70 13.74
C ASP A 475 -11.29 -1.85 14.05
N LEU A 476 -11.98 -2.34 13.02
CA LEU A 476 -12.78 -3.54 13.02
C LEU A 476 -12.22 -4.48 11.96
N THR A 477 -11.96 -5.73 12.32
CA THR A 477 -11.45 -6.75 11.40
C THR A 477 -12.24 -8.03 11.58
N ILE A 478 -12.58 -8.68 10.47
CA ILE A 478 -13.21 -10.00 10.45
C ILE A 478 -12.40 -10.86 9.49
N TRP A 479 -12.14 -12.10 9.90
CA TRP A 479 -11.51 -13.10 9.07
C TRP A 479 -12.51 -14.23 8.81
N VAL A 480 -12.53 -14.74 7.59
CA VAL A 480 -13.26 -15.94 7.18
C VAL A 480 -12.25 -16.91 6.61
N ASP A 481 -12.05 -18.05 7.27
CA ASP A 481 -10.99 -19.01 6.95
C ASP A 481 -9.61 -18.38 6.74
N GLY A 482 -9.26 -17.42 7.59
CA GLY A 482 -8.01 -16.68 7.50
C GLY A 482 -8.02 -15.47 6.56
N ASN A 483 -8.97 -15.38 5.62
CA ASN A 483 -9.10 -14.25 4.70
C ASN A 483 -9.60 -13.01 5.46
N ARG A 484 -8.84 -11.94 5.41
CA ARG A 484 -9.06 -10.74 6.20
C ARG A 484 -9.85 -9.67 5.45
N ASN A 485 -10.84 -9.08 6.12
CA ASN A 485 -11.38 -7.77 5.76
C ASN A 485 -11.34 -6.82 6.94
N LYS A 486 -11.14 -5.54 6.68
CA LYS A 486 -10.95 -4.53 7.71
C LYS A 486 -11.67 -3.22 7.38
N LEU A 487 -12.34 -2.65 8.39
CA LEU A 487 -12.74 -1.25 8.41
C LEU A 487 -11.82 -0.50 9.37
N SER A 488 -11.06 0.45 8.86
CA SER A 488 -10.13 1.24 9.68
C SER A 488 -10.87 2.26 10.55
N ALA A 489 -10.24 2.66 11.66
CA ALA A 489 -10.79 3.68 12.55
C ALA A 489 -10.89 5.04 11.83
N LYS A 490 -11.99 5.77 12.03
CA LYS A 490 -12.27 7.06 11.33
C LYS A 490 -11.18 8.12 11.45
N GLN A 491 -10.45 8.12 12.57
CA GLN A 491 -9.35 9.10 12.79
C GLN A 491 -8.03 8.70 12.10
N ARG A 492 -7.97 7.55 11.46
CA ARG A 492 -6.76 7.16 10.74
C ARG A 492 -6.56 8.05 9.51
N VAL A 493 -5.33 8.46 9.27
CA VAL A 493 -4.94 9.25 8.09
C VAL A 493 -5.37 8.55 6.78
N TYR A 494 -5.44 7.23 6.80
CA TYR A 494 -5.86 6.41 5.68
C TYR A 494 -7.11 5.61 6.06
N TYR A 495 -8.19 6.34 6.34
CA TYR A 495 -9.49 5.73 6.53
C TYR A 495 -9.95 5.07 5.22
N ASN A 496 -10.23 3.77 5.26
CA ASN A 496 -10.57 3.02 4.06
C ASN A 496 -12.06 3.01 3.71
N ASP A 497 -12.92 3.46 4.63
CA ASP A 497 -14.38 3.47 4.48
C ASP A 497 -14.99 2.14 4.00
N ASN A 498 -14.33 1.03 4.31
CA ASN A 498 -14.75 -0.31 3.92
C ASN A 498 -15.88 -0.80 4.81
N THR A 499 -17.10 -0.43 4.49
CA THR A 499 -18.31 -0.80 5.25
C THR A 499 -19.00 -2.05 4.72
N THR A 500 -18.54 -2.61 3.60
CA THR A 500 -19.03 -3.86 3.02
C THR A 500 -17.88 -4.84 2.91
N PHE A 501 -17.96 -5.95 3.63
CA PHE A 501 -16.96 -6.99 3.60
C PHE A 501 -17.37 -8.08 2.61
N THR A 502 -16.44 -8.45 1.74
CA THR A 502 -16.63 -9.46 0.70
C THR A 502 -15.54 -10.52 0.82
N TYR A 503 -15.91 -11.77 0.79
CA TYR A 503 -14.98 -12.90 0.85
C TYR A 503 -15.28 -13.89 -0.26
N ALA A 504 -14.24 -14.54 -0.74
CA ALA A 504 -14.33 -15.74 -1.57
C ALA A 504 -13.39 -16.79 -0.95
N VAL A 505 -13.95 -17.91 -0.53
CA VAL A 505 -13.22 -18.92 0.25
C VAL A 505 -13.33 -20.26 -0.46
N ALA A 506 -12.18 -20.88 -0.75
CA ALA A 506 -12.16 -22.24 -1.30
C ALA A 506 -12.67 -23.26 -0.28
N LEU A 507 -13.57 -24.14 -0.70
CA LEU A 507 -14.10 -25.25 0.09
C LEU A 507 -13.53 -26.58 -0.40
N GLU A 508 -13.01 -27.40 0.51
CA GLU A 508 -12.44 -28.72 0.18
C GLU A 508 -13.54 -29.80 0.25
N GLY A 509 -13.69 -30.58 -0.81
CA GLY A 509 -14.65 -31.70 -0.85
C GLY A 509 -16.07 -31.27 -0.45
N ASP A 510 -16.65 -31.96 0.54
CA ASP A 510 -18.00 -31.69 1.08
C ASP A 510 -17.97 -30.69 2.26
N GLU A 511 -16.92 -29.88 2.39
CA GLU A 511 -16.83 -28.90 3.47
C GLU A 511 -18.04 -27.96 3.45
N ASN A 512 -18.78 -27.93 4.55
CA ASN A 512 -19.97 -27.11 4.76
C ASN A 512 -19.82 -26.16 5.97
N GLN A 513 -18.62 -25.99 6.49
CA GLN A 513 -18.34 -25.11 7.62
C GLN A 513 -17.12 -24.25 7.35
N VAL A 514 -17.17 -23.01 7.82
CA VAL A 514 -16.05 -22.07 7.79
C VAL A 514 -15.77 -21.50 9.17
N GLU A 515 -14.53 -21.16 9.45
CA GLU A 515 -14.14 -20.46 10.68
C GLU A 515 -14.25 -18.95 10.47
N VAL A 516 -15.07 -18.28 11.27
CA VAL A 516 -15.16 -16.83 11.28
C VAL A 516 -14.54 -16.29 12.56
N THR A 517 -13.55 -15.41 12.41
CA THR A 517 -12.89 -14.75 13.55
C THR A 517 -13.33 -13.29 13.62
N PHE A 518 -13.98 -12.94 14.71
CA PHE A 518 -14.42 -11.58 15.01
C PHE A 518 -13.38 -10.86 15.86
N SER A 519 -12.86 -9.71 15.41
CA SER A 519 -11.97 -8.89 16.22
C SER A 519 -12.69 -8.31 17.44
N LYS A 520 -11.93 -8.04 18.50
CA LYS A 520 -12.44 -7.35 19.69
C LYS A 520 -13.20 -6.08 19.33
N GLY A 521 -14.49 -6.02 19.68
CA GLY A 521 -15.31 -4.83 19.37
C GLY A 521 -16.78 -4.99 19.62
N LYS A 522 -17.55 -3.95 19.27
CA LYS A 522 -19.01 -3.93 19.20
C LYS A 522 -19.41 -3.45 17.82
N TYR A 523 -20.13 -4.24 17.09
CA TYR A 523 -20.55 -3.92 15.72
C TYR A 523 -21.72 -4.78 15.28
N ASN A 524 -22.41 -4.32 14.24
CA ASN A 524 -23.52 -5.03 13.64
C ASN A 524 -23.14 -5.54 12.26
N LEU A 525 -23.64 -6.71 11.91
CA LEU A 525 -23.64 -7.25 10.56
C LEU A 525 -25.06 -7.18 10.02
N SER A 526 -25.22 -6.76 8.77
CA SER A 526 -26.51 -6.76 8.07
C SER A 526 -26.32 -7.15 6.61
N ASP A 527 -27.42 -7.41 5.93
CA ASP A 527 -27.44 -7.78 4.51
C ASP A 527 -26.46 -8.92 4.22
N VAL A 528 -26.56 -10.02 5.00
CA VAL A 528 -25.68 -11.17 4.84
C VAL A 528 -26.14 -11.99 3.64
N GLU A 529 -25.29 -12.06 2.63
CA GLU A 529 -25.49 -12.80 1.39
C GLU A 529 -24.43 -13.89 1.28
N ALA A 530 -24.84 -15.12 1.03
CA ALA A 530 -23.93 -16.25 0.83
C ALA A 530 -24.34 -17.06 -0.41
N TYR A 531 -23.33 -17.47 -1.17
CA TYR A 531 -23.50 -18.27 -2.37
C TYR A 531 -22.38 -19.30 -2.47
N ILE A 532 -22.65 -20.42 -3.11
CA ILE A 532 -21.65 -21.40 -3.49
C ILE A 532 -21.52 -21.36 -5.01
N ALA A 533 -20.31 -21.07 -5.49
CA ALA A 533 -19.94 -21.16 -6.88
C ALA A 533 -19.04 -22.37 -7.12
N THR A 534 -19.19 -23.05 -8.24
CA THR A 534 -18.25 -24.08 -8.71
C THR A 534 -17.35 -23.49 -9.79
N LEU A 535 -16.03 -23.61 -9.60
CA LEU A 535 -15.07 -23.16 -10.62
C LEU A 535 -15.12 -24.13 -11.80
N PRO A 536 -15.37 -23.66 -13.02
CA PRO A 536 -15.37 -24.51 -14.20
C PRO A 536 -13.96 -25.03 -14.51
N GLY A 537 -13.84 -26.10 -15.27
CA GLY A 537 -12.58 -26.59 -15.80
C GLY A 537 -11.84 -25.52 -16.62
N THR A 538 -10.56 -25.73 -16.88
CA THR A 538 -9.74 -24.81 -17.70
C THR A 538 -9.97 -24.99 -19.20
N GLU A 539 -10.64 -26.05 -19.61
CA GLU A 539 -10.90 -26.43 -21.01
C GLU A 539 -11.64 -25.36 -21.82
N LEU A 540 -12.46 -24.55 -21.16
CA LEU A 540 -13.13 -23.40 -21.80
C LEU A 540 -12.17 -22.34 -22.37
N TYR A 541 -10.93 -22.35 -21.94
CA TYR A 541 -9.91 -21.35 -22.27
C TYR A 541 -8.73 -21.94 -23.07
N GLU A 542 -8.62 -23.26 -23.16
CA GLU A 542 -7.68 -24.00 -24.02
C GLU A 542 -8.24 -24.04 -25.43
N SER A 543 -8.30 -22.90 -26.09
CA SER A 543 -8.83 -22.89 -27.43
C SER A 543 -7.75 -23.23 -28.46
N GLU A 544 -8.12 -23.93 -29.53
CA GLU A 544 -7.39 -24.09 -30.79
C GLU A 544 -6.82 -22.78 -31.34
N PHE A 545 -7.30 -21.64 -30.85
CA PHE A 545 -6.89 -20.30 -31.25
C PHE A 545 -5.40 -20.03 -30.93
N LEU A 546 -4.90 -20.46 -29.78
CA LEU A 546 -3.47 -20.31 -29.45
C LEU A 546 -2.56 -21.23 -30.29
N GLN A 547 -3.03 -22.42 -30.65
CA GLN A 547 -2.31 -23.32 -31.51
C GLN A 547 -2.29 -22.82 -32.96
N ASN A 548 -3.29 -22.10 -33.41
CA ASN A 548 -3.40 -21.58 -34.76
C ASN A 548 -2.91 -20.12 -34.91
N SER A 549 -2.73 -19.36 -33.83
CA SER A 549 -2.31 -17.95 -33.87
C SER A 549 -0.88 -17.73 -34.36
N THR A 550 -0.04 -18.77 -34.37
CA THR A 550 1.30 -18.70 -34.98
C THR A 550 1.28 -18.56 -36.50
N LYS A 551 0.13 -18.69 -37.14
CA LYS A 551 -0.01 -18.62 -38.61
C LYS A 551 -0.81 -17.44 -39.14
N THR A 552 -1.50 -16.70 -38.32
CA THR A 552 -2.30 -15.54 -38.77
C THR A 552 -1.71 -14.23 -38.28
N LYS A 553 -1.30 -13.38 -39.22
CA LYS A 553 -1.13 -11.93 -39.00
C LYS A 553 -2.54 -11.32 -38.73
N GLY A 554 -3.10 -11.61 -37.59
CA GLY A 554 -4.40 -11.13 -37.16
C GLY A 554 -4.27 -10.35 -35.87
N ASN A 555 -5.05 -9.29 -35.74
CA ASN A 555 -5.05 -8.38 -34.61
C ASN A 555 -5.28 -9.12 -33.31
N VAL A 556 -4.28 -9.11 -32.44
CA VAL A 556 -4.44 -9.49 -31.04
C VAL A 556 -5.20 -8.34 -30.39
N ILE A 557 -6.46 -8.55 -30.07
CA ILE A 557 -7.21 -7.63 -29.19
C ILE A 557 -6.83 -8.01 -27.78
N ALA A 558 -5.84 -7.32 -27.24
CA ALA A 558 -5.57 -7.37 -25.81
C ALA A 558 -6.70 -6.59 -25.13
N GLY A 559 -7.59 -7.30 -24.49
CA GLY A 559 -8.51 -6.68 -23.53
C GLY A 559 -7.70 -6.16 -22.35
N ASN A 560 -7.93 -4.89 -21.97
CA ASN A 560 -7.32 -4.24 -20.81
C ASN A 560 -7.82 -4.83 -19.50
#